data_45f33d48ba9524612e48b62df9c31f08
#
_entry.id   45f33d48ba9524612e48b62df9c31f08
#
_cell.length_a   1.000
_cell.length_b   1.000
_cell.length_c   1.000
_cell.angle_alpha   90.00
_cell.angle_beta   90.00
_cell.angle_gamma   90.00
#
_symmetry.space_group_name_H-M   'P 1'
#
loop_
_entity.id
_entity.type
_entity.pdbx_description
1 polymer ?
#
loop_
_entity_poly.entity_id
_entity_poly.type
_entity_poly.pdbx_seq_one_letter_code
_entity_poly.pdbx_strand_id
1 'polypeptide(L)'
;VLGSRGLGDVYKRQLHKFMVWDKPILTDSGGFQVFSLAGLRKIKEEGVYFNSHIDGKKIFMGPEESMQIQSNLASTIAMAFDECPSSVATREYIQNSVERTTRWLARCKAEMARLNTLPDTINQHQMLFGINQGGIYEDIRIEHAKEIAKMDLDGYAVGGLAVGESHEEMYRILEAVVPYLPIEKPTYLMGVGTPANILEAVDRGVDFFDCVYPSRNGRHGHVYTNQGKLNLFNAKYELDDAPIEEGCQCPACRTYSRAYIRHLLKAKEMLGMRLCVLHNLYFYNNMMEEIRAAIEAGRYKEYKREKLAGMGIQEV
;
A
#
# COMPACT_ATOMS: atom_id res chain seq x y z
N VAL A 1 15.11 -3.84 1.72
CA VAL A 1 16.57 -4.01 1.88
C VAL A 1 16.89 -5.20 2.78
N LEU A 2 16.11 -5.45 3.84
CA LEU A 2 16.22 -6.68 4.63
C LEU A 2 15.94 -7.94 3.81
N GLY A 3 15.10 -7.82 2.78
CA GLY A 3 14.81 -8.90 1.84
C GLY A 3 16.01 -9.33 0.98
N SER A 4 16.91 -8.40 0.67
CA SER A 4 18.01 -8.72 -0.25
C SER A 4 19.09 -9.64 0.34
N ARG A 5 19.34 -9.62 1.65
CA ARG A 5 20.36 -10.48 2.28
C ARG A 5 19.95 -11.94 2.47
N GLY A 6 18.68 -12.20 2.75
CA GLY A 6 18.13 -13.56 2.82
C GLY A 6 17.72 -14.12 1.46
N LEU A 7 17.63 -13.26 0.46
CA LEU A 7 17.12 -13.57 -0.87
C LEU A 7 18.23 -13.78 -1.92
N GLY A 8 19.53 -13.63 -1.58
CA GLY A 8 20.63 -13.67 -2.55
C GLY A 8 20.61 -14.88 -3.49
N ASP A 9 20.22 -16.06 -3.00
CA ASP A 9 20.02 -17.26 -3.82
C ASP A 9 18.56 -17.47 -4.24
N VAL A 10 17.64 -16.70 -3.70
CA VAL A 10 16.20 -16.76 -3.98
C VAL A 10 15.84 -16.03 -5.27
N TYR A 11 16.68 -15.09 -5.75
CA TYR A 11 16.50 -14.39 -7.02
C TYR A 11 16.24 -15.36 -8.20
N LYS A 12 16.84 -16.54 -8.15
CA LYS A 12 16.66 -17.59 -9.16
C LYS A 12 15.34 -18.36 -9.04
N ARG A 13 14.52 -18.09 -8.01
CA ARG A 13 13.36 -18.92 -7.68
C ARG A 13 12.01 -18.22 -7.75
N GLN A 14 11.91 -16.98 -8.18
CA GLN A 14 10.69 -16.17 -8.17
C GLN A 14 10.03 -16.06 -6.78
N LEU A 15 9.53 -14.91 -6.41
CA LEU A 15 8.75 -14.75 -5.17
C LEU A 15 7.57 -15.71 -5.09
N HIS A 16 6.87 -15.92 -6.20
CA HIS A 16 5.75 -16.86 -6.30
C HIS A 16 6.10 -18.26 -5.83
N LYS A 17 7.18 -18.86 -6.37
CA LYS A 17 7.64 -20.19 -5.96
C LYS A 17 8.15 -20.22 -4.53
N PHE A 18 8.85 -19.17 -4.11
CA PHE A 18 9.39 -19.08 -2.75
C PHE A 18 8.29 -18.99 -1.69
N MET A 19 7.24 -18.23 -1.96
CA MET A 19 6.11 -18.03 -1.04
C MET A 19 5.00 -19.07 -1.21
N VAL A 20 5.10 -19.96 -2.22
CA VAL A 20 4.01 -20.87 -2.62
C VAL A 20 2.72 -20.07 -2.88
N TRP A 21 2.85 -18.98 -3.68
CA TRP A 21 1.79 -18.05 -3.98
C TRP A 21 1.53 -18.02 -5.49
N ASP A 22 0.27 -18.21 -5.89
CA ASP A 22 -0.15 -18.36 -7.29
C ASP A 22 -0.89 -17.12 -7.86
N LYS A 23 -1.04 -16.08 -7.02
CA LYS A 23 -1.76 -14.85 -7.37
C LYS A 23 -0.80 -13.68 -7.64
N PRO A 24 -1.28 -12.55 -8.18
CA PRO A 24 -0.43 -11.39 -8.41
C PRO A 24 0.34 -10.93 -7.17
N ILE A 25 1.58 -10.49 -7.39
CA ILE A 25 2.46 -9.89 -6.39
C ILE A 25 2.87 -8.52 -6.91
N LEU A 26 2.70 -7.49 -6.09
CA LEU A 26 3.26 -6.17 -6.33
C LEU A 26 4.51 -5.99 -5.47
N THR A 27 5.60 -5.51 -6.07
CA THR A 27 6.80 -5.07 -5.35
C THR A 27 6.92 -3.56 -5.36
N ASP A 28 7.23 -3.01 -4.18
CA ASP A 28 7.57 -1.59 -4.07
C ASP A 28 8.97 -1.31 -4.61
N SER A 29 9.20 -0.08 -5.04
CA SER A 29 10.47 0.37 -5.62
C SER A 29 11.63 0.44 -4.63
N GLY A 30 11.32 0.48 -3.32
CA GLY A 30 12.27 0.77 -2.25
C GLY A 30 12.51 2.28 -2.02
N GLY A 31 11.87 3.15 -2.81
CA GLY A 31 12.00 4.61 -2.71
C GLY A 31 11.65 5.13 -1.32
N PHE A 32 10.45 4.84 -0.84
CA PHE A 32 9.99 5.28 0.48
C PHE A 32 10.90 4.81 1.63
N GLN A 33 11.37 3.56 1.59
CA GLN A 33 12.25 3.01 2.63
C GLN A 33 13.59 3.74 2.66
N VAL A 34 14.15 4.06 1.50
CA VAL A 34 15.37 4.88 1.37
C VAL A 34 15.10 6.32 1.85
N PHE A 35 13.93 6.89 1.52
CA PHE A 35 13.56 8.23 1.94
C PHE A 35 13.26 8.32 3.43
N SER A 36 12.81 7.26 4.08
CA SER A 36 12.60 7.20 5.53
C SER A 36 13.90 7.21 6.34
N LEU A 37 15.06 6.91 5.73
CA LEU A 37 16.39 6.95 6.34
C LEU A 37 16.95 8.38 6.41
N ALA A 38 16.17 9.34 6.90
CA ALA A 38 16.54 10.75 7.00
C ALA A 38 17.93 10.93 7.69
N GLY A 39 18.80 11.70 7.05
CA GLY A 39 20.16 12.00 7.56
C GLY A 39 21.28 11.06 7.07
N LEU A 40 20.96 9.91 6.48
CA LEU A 40 21.95 8.95 5.97
C LEU A 40 21.93 8.84 4.43
N ARG A 41 21.19 9.72 3.74
CA ARG A 41 20.98 9.66 2.29
C ARG A 41 21.44 10.94 1.59
N LYS A 42 21.85 10.80 0.34
CA LYS A 42 22.11 11.90 -0.59
C LYS A 42 21.37 11.63 -1.90
N ILE A 43 20.39 12.49 -2.17
CA ILE A 43 19.59 12.43 -3.41
C ILE A 43 20.31 13.22 -4.48
N LYS A 44 20.43 12.65 -5.67
CA LYS A 44 20.99 13.27 -6.86
C LYS A 44 20.12 12.95 -8.06
N GLU A 45 20.43 13.51 -9.22
CA GLU A 45 19.70 13.25 -10.44
C GLU A 45 19.84 11.79 -10.91
N GLU A 46 21.02 11.20 -10.72
CA GLU A 46 21.26 9.80 -11.07
C GLU A 46 20.52 8.80 -10.19
N GLY A 47 20.24 9.13 -8.93
CA GLY A 47 19.62 8.24 -7.93
C GLY A 47 19.97 8.65 -6.50
N VAL A 48 19.88 7.71 -5.57
CA VAL A 48 20.07 7.95 -4.13
C VAL A 48 21.26 7.15 -3.60
N TYR A 49 22.15 7.83 -2.91
CA TYR A 49 23.22 7.22 -2.13
C TYR A 49 22.82 7.17 -0.67
N PHE A 50 22.94 6.02 -0.04
CA PHE A 50 22.62 5.84 1.37
C PHE A 50 23.51 4.79 2.02
N ASN A 51 23.57 4.79 3.35
CA ASN A 51 24.31 3.77 4.08
C ASN A 51 23.34 2.72 4.63
N SER A 52 23.70 1.44 4.44
CA SER A 52 22.99 0.31 5.06
C SER A 52 23.00 0.47 6.58
N HIS A 53 21.82 0.44 7.19
CA HIS A 53 21.69 0.48 8.65
C HIS A 53 22.17 -0.79 9.35
N ILE A 54 22.42 -1.85 8.59
CA ILE A 54 22.87 -3.16 9.11
C ILE A 54 24.39 -3.22 9.24
N ASP A 55 25.13 -2.73 8.23
CA ASP A 55 26.57 -2.88 8.13
C ASP A 55 27.29 -1.59 7.73
N GLY A 56 26.58 -0.47 7.62
CA GLY A 56 27.14 0.83 7.25
C GLY A 56 27.64 0.94 5.81
N LYS A 57 27.49 -0.12 4.99
CA LYS A 57 27.99 -0.14 3.60
C LYS A 57 27.25 0.92 2.78
N LYS A 58 28.01 1.67 1.97
CA LYS A 58 27.42 2.60 0.99
C LYS A 58 26.71 1.83 -0.12
N ILE A 59 25.49 2.22 -0.40
CA ILE A 59 24.63 1.66 -1.43
C ILE A 59 24.19 2.79 -2.35
N PHE A 60 24.17 2.52 -3.64
CA PHE A 60 23.51 3.34 -4.63
C PHE A 60 22.23 2.63 -5.10
N MET A 61 21.16 3.38 -5.28
CA MET A 61 19.91 2.92 -5.89
C MET A 61 19.37 4.03 -6.76
N GLY A 62 19.16 3.71 -8.02
CA GLY A 62 18.50 4.56 -9.00
C GLY A 62 17.38 3.80 -9.70
N PRO A 63 16.75 4.42 -10.69
CA PRO A 63 15.70 3.81 -11.48
C PRO A 63 16.06 2.44 -12.05
N GLU A 64 17.23 2.33 -12.67
CA GLU A 64 17.68 1.09 -13.32
C GLU A 64 17.93 -0.01 -12.30
N GLU A 65 18.61 0.30 -11.19
CA GLU A 65 18.87 -0.69 -10.12
C GLU A 65 17.56 -1.18 -9.51
N SER A 66 16.60 -0.29 -9.27
CA SER A 66 15.29 -0.66 -8.74
C SER A 66 14.55 -1.61 -9.70
N MET A 67 14.54 -1.31 -11.01
CA MET A 67 13.91 -2.18 -12.00
C MET A 67 14.60 -3.52 -12.10
N GLN A 68 15.94 -3.58 -12.08
CA GLN A 68 16.71 -4.83 -12.09
C GLN A 68 16.40 -5.72 -10.87
N ILE A 69 16.30 -5.10 -9.68
CA ILE A 69 15.95 -5.83 -8.45
C ILE A 69 14.53 -6.41 -8.58
N GLN A 70 13.55 -5.61 -9.01
CA GLN A 70 12.17 -6.07 -9.12
C GLN A 70 11.99 -7.09 -10.24
N SER A 71 12.72 -6.98 -11.34
CA SER A 71 12.78 -8.00 -12.41
C SER A 71 13.34 -9.33 -11.89
N ASN A 72 14.41 -9.30 -11.09
CA ASN A 72 14.97 -10.49 -10.46
C ASN A 72 14.01 -11.14 -9.45
N LEU A 73 13.21 -10.34 -8.73
CA LEU A 73 12.14 -10.82 -7.85
C LEU A 73 10.95 -11.41 -8.64
N ALA A 74 10.82 -11.03 -9.91
CA ALA A 74 9.80 -11.48 -10.84
C ALA A 74 8.37 -11.28 -10.33
N SER A 75 8.11 -10.15 -9.69
CA SER A 75 6.75 -9.75 -9.31
C SER A 75 5.86 -9.57 -10.53
N THR A 76 4.54 -9.60 -10.32
CA THR A 76 3.57 -9.31 -11.38
C THR A 76 3.58 -7.82 -11.74
N ILE A 77 3.65 -6.97 -10.71
CA ILE A 77 3.64 -5.51 -10.82
C ILE A 77 4.89 -4.96 -10.13
N ALA A 78 5.64 -4.12 -10.81
CA ALA A 78 6.75 -3.36 -10.27
C ALA A 78 6.36 -1.88 -10.14
N MET A 79 6.68 -1.26 -9.02
CA MET A 79 6.51 0.18 -8.83
C MET A 79 7.73 0.93 -9.38
N ALA A 80 7.50 2.04 -10.08
CA ALA A 80 8.57 2.91 -10.53
C ALA A 80 9.32 3.51 -9.32
N PHE A 81 10.63 3.71 -9.49
CA PHE A 81 11.44 4.39 -8.47
C PHE A 81 11.10 5.88 -8.47
N ASP A 82 10.67 6.39 -7.32
CA ASP A 82 10.19 7.76 -7.15
C ASP A 82 10.85 8.45 -5.96
N GLU A 83 10.69 9.74 -5.85
CA GLU A 83 11.00 10.51 -4.66
C GLU A 83 9.72 10.89 -3.92
N CYS A 84 9.58 10.41 -2.68
CA CYS A 84 8.50 10.80 -1.78
C CYS A 84 9.01 11.88 -0.80
N PRO A 85 8.79 13.18 -1.07
CA PRO A 85 9.23 14.24 -0.18
C PRO A 85 8.44 14.24 1.13
N SER A 86 9.06 14.79 2.20
CA SER A 86 8.37 14.96 3.47
C SER A 86 7.18 15.91 3.33
N SER A 87 6.11 15.66 4.10
CA SER A 87 4.92 16.54 4.17
C SER A 87 5.22 17.98 4.57
N VAL A 88 6.35 18.22 5.24
CA VAL A 88 6.81 19.57 5.64
C VAL A 88 7.79 20.20 4.65
N ALA A 89 8.03 19.57 3.49
CA ALA A 89 8.91 20.11 2.46
C ALA A 89 8.32 21.39 1.83
N THR A 90 9.18 22.31 1.40
CA THR A 90 8.73 23.53 0.72
C THR A 90 8.11 23.19 -0.63
N ARG A 91 7.19 24.04 -1.09
CA ARG A 91 6.56 23.89 -2.41
C ARG A 91 7.59 23.79 -3.53
N GLU A 92 8.64 24.62 -3.49
CA GLU A 92 9.73 24.60 -4.48
C GLU A 92 10.45 23.23 -4.47
N TYR A 93 10.75 22.68 -3.30
CA TYR A 93 11.36 21.36 -3.21
C TYR A 93 10.44 20.27 -3.79
N ILE A 94 9.13 20.34 -3.48
CA ILE A 94 8.16 19.39 -4.01
C ILE A 94 8.08 19.48 -5.53
N GLN A 95 8.07 20.65 -6.12
CA GLN A 95 8.10 20.84 -7.57
C GLN A 95 9.34 20.17 -8.19
N ASN A 96 10.53 20.45 -7.68
CA ASN A 96 11.78 19.85 -8.15
C ASN A 96 11.81 18.32 -7.99
N SER A 97 11.23 17.82 -6.90
CA SER A 97 11.11 16.39 -6.63
C SER A 97 10.18 15.68 -7.63
N VAL A 98 9.06 16.30 -7.95
CA VAL A 98 8.10 15.79 -8.94
C VAL A 98 8.72 15.73 -10.33
N GLU A 99 9.43 16.77 -10.76
CA GLU A 99 10.14 16.80 -12.03
C GLU A 99 11.21 15.69 -12.12
N ARG A 100 11.94 15.47 -11.02
CA ARG A 100 12.90 14.35 -10.92
C ARG A 100 12.20 13.01 -11.01
N THR A 101 11.10 12.83 -10.29
CA THR A 101 10.29 11.60 -10.32
C THR A 101 9.81 11.30 -11.75
N THR A 102 9.37 12.32 -12.49
CA THR A 102 9.00 12.16 -13.93
C THR A 102 10.16 11.65 -14.77
N ARG A 103 11.37 12.24 -14.61
CA ARG A 103 12.57 11.78 -15.34
C ARG A 103 12.98 10.36 -14.94
N TRP A 104 12.90 10.04 -13.65
CA TRP A 104 13.18 8.70 -13.15
C TRP A 104 12.16 7.66 -13.65
N LEU A 105 10.90 8.04 -13.76
CA LEU A 105 9.87 7.18 -14.34
C LEU A 105 10.16 6.82 -15.81
N ALA A 106 10.62 7.79 -16.60
CA ALA A 106 11.02 7.53 -17.98
C ALA A 106 12.20 6.53 -18.06
N ARG A 107 13.17 6.64 -17.16
CA ARG A 107 14.28 5.68 -17.03
C ARG A 107 13.80 4.30 -16.58
N CYS A 108 12.90 4.22 -15.58
CA CYS A 108 12.27 2.97 -15.17
C CYS A 108 11.57 2.27 -16.32
N LYS A 109 10.78 3.02 -17.12
CA LYS A 109 10.08 2.49 -18.27
C LYS A 109 11.05 1.92 -19.32
N ALA A 110 12.10 2.65 -19.65
CA ALA A 110 13.11 2.20 -20.62
C ALA A 110 13.83 0.93 -20.13
N GLU A 111 14.23 0.89 -18.86
CA GLU A 111 14.92 -0.28 -18.29
C GLU A 111 13.97 -1.48 -18.16
N MET A 112 12.72 -1.30 -17.75
CA MET A 112 11.73 -2.38 -17.70
C MET A 112 11.49 -2.98 -19.09
N ALA A 113 11.32 -2.12 -20.10
CA ALA A 113 11.16 -2.59 -21.49
C ALA A 113 12.36 -3.41 -21.93
N ARG A 114 13.59 -2.96 -21.63
CA ARG A 114 14.82 -3.70 -21.93
C ARG A 114 14.87 -5.05 -21.21
N LEU A 115 14.57 -5.07 -19.89
CA LEU A 115 14.60 -6.28 -19.09
C LEU A 115 13.58 -7.32 -19.56
N ASN A 116 12.38 -6.89 -19.94
CA ASN A 116 11.33 -7.78 -20.44
C ASN A 116 11.68 -8.44 -21.80
N THR A 117 12.70 -7.97 -22.51
CA THR A 117 13.18 -8.61 -23.77
C THR A 117 14.33 -9.58 -23.55
N LEU A 118 14.93 -9.63 -22.37
CA LEU A 118 16.08 -10.51 -22.11
C LEU A 118 15.63 -11.97 -21.95
N PRO A 119 16.34 -12.93 -22.58
CA PRO A 119 15.96 -14.36 -22.53
C PRO A 119 16.03 -14.96 -21.14
N ASP A 120 16.89 -14.42 -20.26
CA ASP A 120 17.08 -14.90 -18.89
C ASP A 120 16.14 -14.22 -17.86
N THR A 121 15.30 -13.27 -18.29
CA THR A 121 14.30 -12.65 -17.43
C THR A 121 13.19 -13.63 -17.10
N ILE A 122 12.96 -13.82 -15.80
CA ILE A 122 12.01 -14.79 -15.28
C ILE A 122 10.56 -14.42 -15.64
N ASN A 123 10.19 -13.14 -15.49
CA ASN A 123 8.89 -12.63 -15.86
C ASN A 123 9.03 -11.56 -16.95
N GLN A 124 8.93 -11.97 -18.20
CA GLN A 124 9.02 -11.07 -19.37
C GLN A 124 7.75 -10.23 -19.61
N HIS A 125 6.74 -10.37 -18.76
CA HIS A 125 5.47 -9.63 -18.80
C HIS A 125 5.26 -8.83 -17.52
N GLN A 126 6.34 -8.44 -16.82
CA GLN A 126 6.24 -7.64 -15.61
C GLN A 126 5.67 -6.26 -15.95
N MET A 127 4.58 -5.90 -15.26
CA MET A 127 3.90 -4.62 -15.41
C MET A 127 4.62 -3.52 -14.63
N LEU A 128 4.59 -2.28 -15.16
CA LEU A 128 5.16 -1.11 -14.51
C LEU A 128 4.05 -0.12 -14.13
N PHE A 129 4.01 0.27 -12.87
CA PHE A 129 3.13 1.33 -12.36
C PHE A 129 3.93 2.59 -12.06
N GLY A 130 3.45 3.74 -12.58
CA GLY A 130 3.98 5.05 -12.25
C GLY A 130 3.34 5.62 -10.99
N ILE A 131 4.04 6.51 -10.31
CA ILE A 131 3.57 7.10 -9.03
C ILE A 131 3.38 8.60 -9.20
N ASN A 132 2.15 9.07 -9.00
CA ASN A 132 1.84 10.49 -8.89
C ASN A 132 2.30 11.02 -7.54
N GLN A 133 3.11 12.08 -7.56
CA GLN A 133 3.61 12.81 -6.39
C GLN A 133 3.22 14.30 -6.48
N GLY A 134 3.38 15.07 -5.40
CA GLY A 134 3.09 16.51 -5.40
C GLY A 134 2.63 17.05 -4.04
N GLY A 135 2.77 16.27 -2.95
CA GLY A 135 2.32 16.67 -1.61
C GLY A 135 0.81 16.95 -1.59
N ILE A 136 0.42 18.06 -0.97
CA ILE A 136 -0.97 18.53 -0.88
C ILE A 136 -1.30 19.63 -1.91
N TYR A 137 -0.42 19.86 -2.89
CA TYR A 137 -0.58 20.90 -3.91
C TYR A 137 -1.30 20.34 -5.14
N GLU A 138 -2.57 20.68 -5.31
CA GLU A 138 -3.41 20.16 -6.41
C GLU A 138 -2.84 20.44 -7.78
N ASP A 139 -2.39 21.66 -8.04
CA ASP A 139 -1.85 22.07 -9.34
C ASP A 139 -0.60 21.26 -9.73
N ILE A 140 0.33 21.04 -8.79
CA ILE A 140 1.51 20.19 -9.01
C ILE A 140 1.09 18.76 -9.29
N ARG A 141 0.15 18.22 -8.52
CA ARG A 141 -0.37 16.87 -8.67
C ARG A 141 -1.08 16.66 -10.00
N ILE A 142 -1.93 17.60 -10.41
CA ILE A 142 -2.67 17.56 -11.67
C ILE A 142 -1.69 17.56 -12.87
N GLU A 143 -0.72 18.49 -12.86
CA GLU A 143 0.26 18.53 -13.93
C GLU A 143 1.10 17.24 -13.98
N HIS A 144 1.53 16.73 -12.84
CA HIS A 144 2.24 15.45 -12.79
C HIS A 144 1.38 14.27 -13.27
N ALA A 145 0.08 14.23 -12.91
CA ALA A 145 -0.83 13.19 -13.40
C ALA A 145 -0.93 13.20 -14.93
N LYS A 146 -1.08 14.39 -15.53
CA LYS A 146 -1.09 14.56 -16.97
C LYS A 146 0.21 14.12 -17.64
N GLU A 147 1.36 14.40 -17.02
CA GLU A 147 2.66 14.00 -17.54
C GLU A 147 2.88 12.49 -17.50
N ILE A 148 2.58 11.84 -16.37
CA ILE A 148 2.74 10.39 -16.27
C ILE A 148 1.71 9.62 -17.11
N ALA A 149 0.48 10.15 -17.28
CA ALA A 149 -0.54 9.56 -18.15
C ALA A 149 -0.08 9.45 -19.62
N LYS A 150 0.70 10.43 -20.12
CA LYS A 150 1.28 10.40 -21.47
C LYS A 150 2.29 9.25 -21.67
N MET A 151 2.79 8.66 -20.59
CA MET A 151 3.79 7.60 -20.67
C MET A 151 3.21 6.22 -20.97
N ASP A 152 1.88 6.07 -21.03
CA ASP A 152 1.19 4.80 -21.31
C ASP A 152 1.78 3.63 -20.50
N LEU A 153 1.49 3.62 -19.20
CA LEU A 153 1.92 2.60 -18.26
C LEU A 153 0.83 1.54 -18.06
N ASP A 154 1.16 0.45 -17.39
CA ASP A 154 0.20 -0.62 -17.06
C ASP A 154 -0.77 -0.22 -15.95
N GLY A 155 -0.42 0.76 -15.12
CA GLY A 155 -1.24 1.34 -14.08
C GLY A 155 -0.58 2.54 -13.42
N TYR A 156 -1.32 3.18 -12.52
CA TYR A 156 -0.91 4.42 -11.89
C TYR A 156 -1.17 4.38 -10.39
N ALA A 157 -0.25 4.92 -9.62
CA ALA A 157 -0.41 5.05 -8.19
C ALA A 157 -0.47 6.52 -7.76
N VAL A 158 -1.18 6.78 -6.67
CA VAL A 158 -1.13 8.05 -5.94
C VAL A 158 -0.31 7.80 -4.68
N GLY A 159 0.90 8.33 -4.65
CA GLY A 159 1.83 8.23 -3.53
C GLY A 159 1.94 9.52 -2.71
N GLY A 160 2.68 9.46 -1.60
CA GLY A 160 2.96 10.63 -0.76
C GLY A 160 1.72 11.24 -0.09
N LEU A 161 0.69 10.43 0.15
CA LEU A 161 -0.45 10.71 1.00
C LEU A 161 -0.43 9.79 2.24
N ALA A 162 -1.27 10.06 3.23
CA ALA A 162 -1.26 9.39 4.55
C ALA A 162 0.09 9.53 5.29
N VAL A 163 0.75 10.67 5.11
CA VAL A 163 2.05 11.00 5.72
C VAL A 163 1.97 12.18 6.71
N GLY A 164 0.75 12.58 7.10
CA GLY A 164 0.49 13.61 8.11
C GLY A 164 -0.58 14.66 7.76
N GLU A 165 -1.10 14.64 6.53
CA GLU A 165 -2.25 15.45 6.13
C GLU A 165 -3.56 14.93 6.75
N SER A 166 -4.62 15.76 6.74
CA SER A 166 -5.96 15.32 7.16
C SER A 166 -6.59 14.38 6.13
N HIS A 167 -7.62 13.63 6.55
CA HIS A 167 -8.38 12.79 5.63
C HIS A 167 -9.08 13.62 4.55
N GLU A 168 -9.61 14.77 4.92
CA GLU A 168 -10.26 15.71 4.00
C GLU A 168 -9.28 16.21 2.92
N GLU A 169 -8.05 16.54 3.31
CA GLU A 169 -7.01 16.92 2.34
C GLU A 169 -6.66 15.77 1.40
N MET A 170 -6.54 14.56 1.92
CA MET A 170 -6.31 13.36 1.09
C MET A 170 -7.44 13.16 0.09
N TYR A 171 -8.72 13.26 0.51
CA TYR A 171 -9.87 13.10 -0.39
C TYR A 171 -9.93 14.19 -1.45
N ARG A 172 -9.66 15.44 -1.07
CA ARG A 172 -9.57 16.57 -2.00
C ARG A 172 -8.51 16.33 -3.08
N ILE A 173 -7.35 15.82 -2.70
CA ILE A 173 -6.28 15.48 -3.65
C ILE A 173 -6.72 14.34 -4.58
N LEU A 174 -7.37 13.31 -4.08
CA LEU A 174 -7.88 12.22 -4.92
C LEU A 174 -8.91 12.74 -5.95
N GLU A 175 -9.85 13.58 -5.53
CA GLU A 175 -10.82 14.23 -6.42
C GLU A 175 -10.15 15.07 -7.51
N ALA A 176 -9.07 15.76 -7.16
CA ALA A 176 -8.33 16.60 -8.10
C ALA A 176 -7.48 15.78 -9.09
N VAL A 177 -6.96 14.61 -8.69
CA VAL A 177 -5.92 13.88 -9.45
C VAL A 177 -6.49 12.75 -10.29
N VAL A 178 -7.37 11.91 -9.70
CA VAL A 178 -7.85 10.68 -10.34
C VAL A 178 -8.49 10.92 -11.71
N PRO A 179 -9.26 12.01 -11.94
CA PRO A 179 -9.82 12.28 -13.26
C PRO A 179 -8.81 12.52 -14.41
N TYR A 180 -7.54 12.74 -14.07
CA TYR A 180 -6.47 12.91 -15.07
C TYR A 180 -5.64 11.63 -15.30
N LEU A 181 -5.91 10.58 -14.55
CA LEU A 181 -5.33 9.25 -14.77
C LEU A 181 -6.21 8.48 -15.79
N PRO A 182 -5.63 7.62 -16.63
CA PRO A 182 -6.39 6.83 -17.61
C PRO A 182 -7.39 5.90 -16.92
N ILE A 183 -8.67 6.07 -17.21
CA ILE A 183 -9.77 5.33 -16.57
C ILE A 183 -9.75 3.81 -16.87
N GLU A 184 -9.13 3.42 -17.98
CA GLU A 184 -8.97 2.02 -18.38
C GLU A 184 -7.79 1.31 -17.70
N LYS A 185 -7.02 2.04 -16.91
CA LYS A 185 -5.86 1.53 -16.17
C LYS A 185 -6.13 1.55 -14.66
N PRO A 186 -5.64 0.55 -13.92
CA PRO A 186 -5.87 0.52 -12.48
C PRO A 186 -5.19 1.68 -11.74
N THR A 187 -5.92 2.26 -10.78
CA THR A 187 -5.43 3.30 -9.88
C THR A 187 -5.17 2.72 -8.48
N TYR A 188 -3.95 2.88 -7.98
CA TYR A 188 -3.49 2.38 -6.70
C TYR A 188 -3.24 3.52 -5.72
N LEU A 189 -3.87 3.50 -4.56
CA LEU A 189 -3.59 4.45 -3.46
C LEU A 189 -2.64 3.80 -2.44
N MET A 190 -1.41 4.32 -2.37
CA MET A 190 -0.34 3.73 -1.58
C MET A 190 -0.47 4.05 -0.09
N GLY A 191 -0.29 3.02 0.75
CA GLY A 191 -0.20 3.15 2.21
C GLY A 191 -1.51 3.44 2.95
N VAL A 192 -2.66 3.38 2.27
CA VAL A 192 -3.98 3.73 2.81
C VAL A 192 -4.88 2.50 2.90
N GLY A 193 -5.67 2.28 3.93
CA GLY A 193 -5.90 3.10 5.11
C GLY A 193 -6.89 2.45 6.06
N THR A 194 -7.67 3.27 6.75
CA THR A 194 -8.81 2.78 7.53
C THR A 194 -9.92 2.27 6.63
N PRO A 195 -10.90 1.49 7.13
CA PRO A 195 -12.06 1.10 6.33
C PRO A 195 -12.78 2.29 5.68
N ALA A 196 -12.94 3.39 6.42
CA ALA A 196 -13.54 4.62 5.89
C ALA A 196 -12.70 5.23 4.75
N ASN A 197 -11.37 5.31 4.92
CA ASN A 197 -10.50 5.84 3.86
C ASN A 197 -10.61 5.02 2.57
N ILE A 198 -10.70 3.69 2.68
CA ILE A 198 -10.86 2.80 1.52
C ILE A 198 -12.19 3.08 0.82
N LEU A 199 -13.30 3.13 1.59
CA LEU A 199 -14.63 3.42 1.04
C LEU A 199 -14.66 4.79 0.34
N GLU A 200 -14.10 5.83 0.95
CA GLU A 200 -14.05 7.16 0.36
C GLU A 200 -13.13 7.23 -0.87
N ALA A 201 -12.03 6.50 -0.87
CA ALA A 201 -11.12 6.48 -2.01
C ALA A 201 -11.69 5.70 -3.21
N VAL A 202 -12.41 4.60 -2.97
CA VAL A 202 -13.12 3.86 -4.04
C VAL A 202 -14.18 4.74 -4.70
N ASP A 203 -14.93 5.53 -3.92
CA ASP A 203 -15.91 6.49 -4.45
C ASP A 203 -15.28 7.55 -5.38
N ARG A 204 -13.97 7.76 -5.25
CA ARG A 204 -13.16 8.69 -6.05
C ARG A 204 -12.35 8.01 -7.15
N GLY A 205 -12.61 6.72 -7.43
CA GLY A 205 -12.03 5.98 -8.55
C GLY A 205 -10.71 5.28 -8.26
N VAL A 206 -10.41 4.96 -7.00
CA VAL A 206 -9.26 4.12 -6.62
C VAL A 206 -9.65 2.65 -6.63
N ASP A 207 -8.81 1.80 -7.23
CA ASP A 207 -9.10 0.38 -7.45
C ASP A 207 -8.50 -0.54 -6.39
N PHE A 208 -7.30 -0.25 -5.88
CA PHE A 208 -6.66 -1.12 -4.89
C PHE A 208 -5.68 -0.37 -3.96
N PHE A 209 -5.29 -1.06 -2.88
CA PHE A 209 -4.63 -0.47 -1.72
C PHE A 209 -3.60 -1.43 -1.13
N ASP A 210 -2.60 -0.87 -0.44
CA ASP A 210 -1.87 -1.55 0.62
C ASP A 210 -2.05 -0.81 1.94
N CYS A 211 -1.99 -1.51 3.05
CA CYS A 211 -2.12 -0.86 4.34
C CYS A 211 -1.52 -1.67 5.49
N VAL A 212 -0.79 -0.99 6.37
CA VAL A 212 -0.28 -1.60 7.62
C VAL A 212 -1.33 -1.68 8.73
N TYR A 213 -2.45 -0.95 8.61
CA TYR A 213 -3.45 -0.81 9.68
C TYR A 213 -4.02 -2.14 10.17
N PRO A 214 -4.44 -3.08 9.31
CA PRO A 214 -5.00 -4.36 9.77
C PRO A 214 -4.04 -5.10 10.70
N SER A 215 -2.80 -5.27 10.26
CA SER A 215 -1.79 -6.01 11.02
C SER A 215 -1.24 -5.21 12.21
N ARG A 216 -0.97 -3.91 12.05
CA ARG A 216 -0.51 -3.05 13.14
C ARG A 216 -1.53 -3.00 14.27
N ASN A 217 -2.80 -2.71 13.97
CA ASN A 217 -3.87 -2.66 14.97
C ASN A 217 -4.09 -4.03 15.61
N GLY A 218 -4.10 -5.12 14.83
CA GLY A 218 -4.24 -6.48 15.34
C GLY A 218 -3.15 -6.84 16.35
N ARG A 219 -1.89 -6.48 16.09
CA ARG A 219 -0.80 -6.70 17.06
C ARG A 219 -0.99 -5.93 18.38
N HIS A 220 -1.80 -4.87 18.38
CA HIS A 220 -2.13 -4.09 19.57
C HIS A 220 -3.54 -4.42 20.11
N GLY A 221 -4.11 -5.57 19.75
CA GLY A 221 -5.41 -6.04 20.24
C GLY A 221 -6.60 -5.21 19.74
N HIS A 222 -6.42 -4.39 18.72
CA HIS A 222 -7.51 -3.66 18.08
C HIS A 222 -7.99 -4.41 16.84
N VAL A 223 -9.29 -4.67 16.80
CA VAL A 223 -9.94 -5.39 15.69
C VAL A 223 -11.06 -4.58 15.09
N TYR A 224 -11.30 -4.76 13.79
CA TYR A 224 -12.34 -4.07 13.03
C TYR A 224 -13.55 -4.98 12.86
N THR A 225 -14.74 -4.42 13.03
CA THR A 225 -16.01 -5.12 12.81
C THR A 225 -16.98 -4.21 12.04
N ASN A 226 -18.09 -4.76 11.56
CA ASN A 226 -19.15 -3.98 10.94
C ASN A 226 -19.86 -3.01 11.92
N GLN A 227 -19.62 -3.15 13.23
CA GLN A 227 -20.10 -2.25 14.26
C GLN A 227 -19.00 -1.32 14.81
N GLY A 228 -17.87 -1.23 14.12
CA GLY A 228 -16.75 -0.37 14.50
C GLY A 228 -15.55 -1.12 15.07
N LYS A 229 -14.65 -0.36 15.66
CA LYS A 229 -13.36 -0.85 16.15
C LYS A 229 -13.47 -1.29 17.62
N LEU A 230 -13.01 -2.49 17.92
CA LEU A 230 -12.96 -3.02 19.29
C LEU A 230 -11.51 -3.03 19.80
N ASN A 231 -11.32 -2.74 21.09
CA ASN A 231 -10.06 -2.97 21.79
C ASN A 231 -10.22 -4.17 22.73
N LEU A 232 -9.68 -5.32 22.36
CA LEU A 232 -9.83 -6.57 23.11
C LEU A 232 -9.08 -6.58 24.45
N PHE A 233 -8.26 -5.57 24.77
CA PHE A 233 -7.69 -5.40 26.11
C PHE A 233 -8.72 -4.92 27.14
N ASN A 234 -9.88 -4.40 26.72
CA ASN A 234 -10.90 -3.87 27.63
C ASN A 234 -11.44 -4.96 28.57
N ALA A 235 -11.69 -4.58 29.84
CA ALA A 235 -12.16 -5.49 30.88
C ALA A 235 -13.51 -6.15 30.55
N LYS A 236 -14.38 -5.45 29.83
CA LYS A 236 -15.70 -5.97 29.42
C LYS A 236 -15.66 -7.28 28.63
N TYR A 237 -14.51 -7.62 28.05
CA TYR A 237 -14.33 -8.87 27.29
C TYR A 237 -13.72 -10.01 28.11
N GLU A 238 -13.57 -9.86 29.43
CA GLU A 238 -12.92 -10.84 30.30
C GLU A 238 -13.65 -12.18 30.36
N LEU A 239 -14.98 -12.11 30.35
CA LEU A 239 -15.87 -13.27 30.37
C LEU A 239 -16.80 -13.31 29.15
N ASP A 240 -16.40 -12.67 28.06
CA ASP A 240 -17.21 -12.58 26.84
C ASP A 240 -16.92 -13.78 25.92
N ASP A 241 -17.82 -14.76 25.92
CA ASP A 241 -17.73 -15.98 25.12
C ASP A 241 -18.06 -15.78 23.63
N ALA A 242 -18.53 -14.59 23.24
CA ALA A 242 -18.83 -14.28 21.83
C ALA A 242 -17.56 -14.23 20.96
N PRO A 243 -17.66 -14.49 19.65
CA PRO A 243 -16.58 -14.26 18.70
C PRO A 243 -16.24 -12.77 18.58
N ILE A 244 -15.13 -12.43 17.93
CA ILE A 244 -14.81 -11.01 17.64
C ILE A 244 -16.00 -10.34 16.94
N GLU A 245 -16.59 -11.01 15.96
CA GLU A 245 -17.77 -10.55 15.23
C GLU A 245 -18.70 -11.71 14.92
N GLU A 246 -19.97 -11.54 15.24
CA GLU A 246 -21.01 -12.54 14.93
C GLU A 246 -21.15 -12.73 13.43
N GLY A 247 -21.29 -13.97 12.98
CA GLY A 247 -21.44 -14.32 11.57
C GLY A 247 -20.12 -14.27 10.76
N CYS A 248 -19.04 -13.74 11.31
CA CYS A 248 -17.75 -13.67 10.62
C CYS A 248 -17.16 -15.08 10.41
N GLN A 249 -16.76 -15.38 9.16
CA GLN A 249 -16.24 -16.69 8.77
C GLN A 249 -14.73 -16.84 8.91
N CYS A 250 -14.03 -15.85 9.47
CA CYS A 250 -12.59 -15.97 9.68
C CYS A 250 -12.24 -17.09 10.68
N PRO A 251 -11.05 -17.71 10.57
CA PRO A 251 -10.63 -18.78 11.49
C PRO A 251 -10.64 -18.37 12.96
N ALA A 252 -10.38 -17.09 13.28
CA ALA A 252 -10.40 -16.61 14.65
C ALA A 252 -11.83 -16.60 15.21
N CYS A 253 -12.80 -16.03 14.51
CA CYS A 253 -14.19 -15.95 14.96
C CYS A 253 -14.90 -17.30 15.02
N ARG A 254 -14.55 -18.20 14.10
CA ARG A 254 -15.15 -19.57 14.06
C ARG A 254 -14.69 -20.46 15.22
N THR A 255 -13.62 -20.11 15.89
CA THR A 255 -12.97 -21.03 16.86
C THR A 255 -12.83 -20.44 18.24
N TYR A 256 -12.61 -19.12 18.36
CA TYR A 256 -12.19 -18.51 19.61
C TYR A 256 -13.10 -17.37 20.05
N SER A 257 -13.33 -17.29 21.37
CA SER A 257 -14.06 -16.19 22.01
C SER A 257 -13.20 -14.94 22.23
N ARG A 258 -13.84 -13.80 22.42
CA ARG A 258 -13.18 -12.55 22.83
C ARG A 258 -12.46 -12.72 24.15
N ALA A 259 -13.03 -13.45 25.11
CA ALA A 259 -12.41 -13.73 26.40
C ALA A 259 -11.08 -14.47 26.24
N TYR A 260 -11.04 -15.53 25.42
CA TYR A 260 -9.82 -16.29 25.19
C TYR A 260 -8.75 -15.46 24.49
N ILE A 261 -9.12 -14.72 23.44
CA ILE A 261 -8.17 -13.84 22.71
C ILE A 261 -7.64 -12.76 23.67
N ARG A 262 -8.49 -12.16 24.50
CA ARG A 262 -8.06 -11.19 25.52
C ARG A 262 -7.08 -11.82 26.50
N HIS A 263 -7.36 -13.03 26.97
CA HIS A 263 -6.45 -13.77 27.87
C HIS A 263 -5.06 -13.91 27.24
N LEU A 264 -4.99 -14.37 25.99
CA LEU A 264 -3.72 -14.50 25.26
C LEU A 264 -2.97 -13.16 25.13
N LEU A 265 -3.69 -12.08 24.80
CA LEU A 265 -3.11 -10.74 24.69
C LEU A 265 -2.56 -10.26 26.04
N LYS A 266 -3.29 -10.48 27.14
CA LYS A 266 -2.86 -10.14 28.52
C LYS A 266 -1.66 -10.96 28.96
N ALA A 267 -1.62 -12.24 28.60
CA ALA A 267 -0.50 -13.14 28.84
C ALA A 267 0.71 -12.87 27.91
N LYS A 268 0.57 -11.92 26.97
CA LYS A 268 1.58 -11.58 25.94
C LYS A 268 1.92 -12.75 25.02
N GLU A 269 0.98 -13.67 24.82
CA GLU A 269 1.11 -14.78 23.88
C GLU A 269 0.97 -14.28 22.45
N MET A 270 1.90 -14.66 21.59
CA MET A 270 1.91 -14.25 20.17
C MET A 270 0.67 -14.73 19.41
N LEU A 271 0.06 -15.84 19.84
CA LEU A 271 -1.17 -16.36 19.24
C LEU A 271 -2.31 -15.33 19.31
N GLY A 272 -2.45 -14.59 20.41
CA GLY A 272 -3.47 -13.56 20.55
C GLY A 272 -3.33 -12.47 19.48
N MET A 273 -2.11 -11.98 19.27
CA MET A 273 -1.83 -11.01 18.20
C MET A 273 -2.12 -11.60 16.81
N ARG A 274 -1.71 -12.84 16.55
CA ARG A 274 -1.95 -13.53 15.28
C ARG A 274 -3.45 -13.67 14.98
N LEU A 275 -4.26 -14.03 15.98
CA LEU A 275 -5.72 -14.17 15.80
C LEU A 275 -6.37 -12.83 15.48
N CYS A 276 -5.98 -11.75 16.15
CA CYS A 276 -6.45 -10.40 15.82
C CYS A 276 -6.05 -9.97 14.40
N VAL A 277 -4.81 -10.25 13.98
CA VAL A 277 -4.34 -9.95 12.62
C VAL A 277 -5.11 -10.75 11.57
N LEU A 278 -5.31 -12.05 11.80
CA LEU A 278 -6.10 -12.91 10.90
C LEU A 278 -7.53 -12.38 10.71
N HIS A 279 -8.18 -11.99 11.82
CA HIS A 279 -9.51 -11.40 11.74
C HIS A 279 -9.51 -10.09 10.95
N ASN A 280 -8.59 -9.17 11.24
CA ASN A 280 -8.52 -7.89 10.56
C ASN A 280 -8.24 -8.04 9.06
N LEU A 281 -7.31 -8.92 8.66
CA LEU A 281 -7.06 -9.18 7.24
C LEU A 281 -8.27 -9.79 6.55
N TYR A 282 -8.98 -10.70 7.21
CA TYR A 282 -10.23 -11.25 6.68
C TYR A 282 -11.29 -10.16 6.52
N PHE A 283 -11.48 -9.30 7.53
CA PHE A 283 -12.42 -8.19 7.47
C PHE A 283 -12.15 -7.26 6.28
N TYR A 284 -10.89 -6.84 6.09
CA TYR A 284 -10.52 -5.96 4.98
C TYR A 284 -10.73 -6.63 3.62
N ASN A 285 -10.30 -7.88 3.45
CA ASN A 285 -10.50 -8.60 2.19
C ASN A 285 -11.97 -8.82 1.88
N ASN A 286 -12.78 -9.21 2.87
CA ASN A 286 -14.22 -9.38 2.71
C ASN A 286 -14.90 -8.05 2.35
N MET A 287 -14.50 -6.95 2.98
CA MET A 287 -14.99 -5.61 2.63
C MET A 287 -14.68 -5.26 1.17
N MET A 288 -13.51 -5.61 0.64
CA MET A 288 -13.17 -5.40 -0.77
C MET A 288 -14.03 -6.27 -1.70
N GLU A 289 -14.40 -7.48 -1.29
CA GLU A 289 -15.33 -8.32 -2.05
C GLU A 289 -16.74 -7.71 -2.06
N GLU A 290 -17.21 -7.23 -0.91
CA GLU A 290 -18.50 -6.53 -0.79
C GLU A 290 -18.53 -5.25 -1.64
N ILE A 291 -17.43 -4.47 -1.66
CA ILE A 291 -17.27 -3.29 -2.50
C ILE A 291 -17.43 -3.65 -3.98
N ARG A 292 -16.71 -4.67 -4.47
CA ARG A 292 -16.82 -5.13 -5.86
C ARG A 292 -18.24 -5.55 -6.22
N ALA A 293 -18.88 -6.35 -5.38
CA ALA A 293 -20.26 -6.76 -5.58
C ALA A 293 -21.23 -5.58 -5.60
N ALA A 294 -21.01 -4.56 -4.75
CA ALA A 294 -21.83 -3.35 -4.73
C ALA A 294 -21.65 -2.49 -5.98
N ILE A 295 -20.42 -2.40 -6.51
CA ILE A 295 -20.13 -1.70 -7.77
C ILE A 295 -20.81 -2.42 -8.94
N GLU A 296 -20.65 -3.75 -9.05
CA GLU A 296 -21.26 -4.56 -10.10
C GLU A 296 -22.81 -4.45 -10.09
N ALA A 297 -23.39 -4.34 -8.90
CA ALA A 297 -24.83 -4.15 -8.72
C ALA A 297 -25.30 -2.69 -8.91
N GLY A 298 -24.41 -1.73 -9.18
CA GLY A 298 -24.74 -0.31 -9.34
C GLY A 298 -25.22 0.39 -8.06
N ARG A 299 -24.93 -0.17 -6.87
CA ARG A 299 -25.41 0.35 -5.57
C ARG A 299 -24.28 0.71 -4.60
N TYR A 300 -23.11 1.05 -5.11
CA TYR A 300 -21.94 1.32 -4.28
C TYR A 300 -22.15 2.44 -3.24
N LYS A 301 -22.80 3.55 -3.63
CA LYS A 301 -23.08 4.68 -2.72
C LYS A 301 -23.99 4.30 -1.55
N GLU A 302 -24.97 3.43 -1.79
CA GLU A 302 -25.83 2.89 -0.74
C GLU A 302 -25.01 2.02 0.22
N TYR A 303 -24.26 1.07 -0.32
CA TYR A 303 -23.37 0.20 0.45
C TYR A 303 -22.37 1.00 1.31
N LYS A 304 -21.70 2.01 0.72
CA LYS A 304 -20.75 2.89 1.44
C LYS A 304 -21.44 3.52 2.66
N ARG A 305 -22.60 4.12 2.46
CA ARG A 305 -23.38 4.79 3.54
C ARG A 305 -23.76 3.80 4.64
N GLU A 306 -24.29 2.65 4.29
CA GLU A 306 -24.68 1.60 5.25
C GLU A 306 -23.46 1.11 6.05
N LYS A 307 -22.36 0.86 5.37
CA LYS A 307 -21.11 0.36 5.98
C LYS A 307 -20.52 1.39 6.96
N LEU A 308 -20.44 2.65 6.56
CA LEU A 308 -19.95 3.74 7.43
C LEU A 308 -20.87 3.92 8.64
N ALA A 309 -22.19 3.97 8.43
CA ALA A 309 -23.16 4.09 9.52
C ALA A 309 -23.07 2.92 10.51
N GLY A 310 -22.95 1.68 10.02
CA GLY A 310 -22.75 0.50 10.86
C GLY A 310 -21.50 0.59 11.73
N MET A 311 -20.42 1.16 11.22
CA MET A 311 -19.18 1.40 11.97
C MET A 311 -19.23 2.63 12.86
N GLY A 312 -20.34 3.38 12.88
CA GLY A 312 -20.47 4.63 13.67
C GLY A 312 -19.64 5.79 13.11
N ILE A 313 -19.35 5.80 11.81
CA ILE A 313 -18.56 6.82 11.11
C ILE A 313 -19.50 7.68 10.27
N GLN A 314 -19.35 8.99 10.33
CA GLN A 314 -20.07 9.91 9.45
C GLN A 314 -19.44 9.91 8.05
N GLU A 315 -20.28 9.98 7.03
CA GLU A 315 -19.85 10.19 5.64
C GLU A 315 -19.26 11.61 5.50
N VAL A 316 -18.16 11.74 4.75
CA VAL A 316 -17.48 13.02 4.49
C VAL A 316 -17.89 13.57 3.14
#